data_9dbf6ec8eea6b48f2343502ebc561503
#
_entry.id   9dbf6ec8eea6b48f2343502ebc561503
#
_cell.length_a   1.000
_cell.length_b   1.000
_cell.length_c   1.000
_cell.angle_alpha   90.00
_cell.angle_beta   90.00
_cell.angle_gamma   90.00
#
_symmetry.space_group_name_H-M   'P 1'
#
loop_
_entity.id
_entity.type
_entity.pdbx_description
1 polymer ?
#
loop_
_entity_poly.entity_id
_entity_poly.type
_entity_poly.pdbx_seq_one_letter_code
_entity_poly.pdbx_strand_id
1 'polypeptide(L)'
;IDTVTVPNGATASASIAPDGSLHVRVRCGDPLDEVVLRSYCTGAAHMALGWVRSEGVAIGDDGTPLDLTIRSFGVLRAVDTPPLDIEIEADDGEPVNGSDAVLAAVAAAAWRHTGFAPVWPVTR
;
A
#
# COMPACT_ATOMS: atom_id res chain seq x y z
N ILE A 1 13.40 -4.52 8.68
CA ILE A 1 12.17 -3.89 8.17
C ILE A 1 11.96 -2.58 8.91
N ASP A 2 11.85 -1.52 8.16
CA ASP A 2 11.71 -0.18 8.73
C ASP A 2 10.26 0.08 9.13
N THR A 3 10.10 0.76 10.27
CA THR A 3 8.79 1.22 10.72
C THR A 3 8.56 2.64 10.22
N VAL A 4 7.41 2.87 9.60
CA VAL A 4 6.96 4.18 9.16
C VAL A 4 6.06 4.78 10.24
N THR A 5 6.28 6.05 10.57
CA THR A 5 5.42 6.82 11.48
C THR A 5 4.82 7.98 10.69
N VAL A 6 3.50 8.12 10.76
CA VAL A 6 2.78 9.21 10.08
C VAL A 6 2.34 10.29 11.08
N PRO A 7 1.95 11.49 10.60
CA PRO A 7 1.69 12.63 11.50
C PRO A 7 0.65 12.39 12.58
N ASN A 8 -0.34 11.53 12.37
CA ASN A 8 -1.33 11.23 13.41
C ASN A 8 -0.82 10.28 14.49
N GLY A 9 0.43 9.82 14.39
CA GLY A 9 1.05 8.92 15.36
C GLY A 9 0.94 7.44 15.02
N ALA A 10 0.18 7.06 14.01
CA ALA A 10 0.11 5.66 13.58
C ALA A 10 1.45 5.19 13.02
N THR A 11 1.76 3.93 13.25
CA THR A 11 2.99 3.30 12.74
C THR A 11 2.65 2.02 11.99
N ALA A 12 3.46 1.70 10.99
CA ALA A 12 3.32 0.44 10.27
C ALA A 12 4.67 -0.02 9.73
N SER A 13 4.78 -1.31 9.54
CA SER A 13 5.88 -1.95 8.82
C SER A 13 5.32 -2.96 7.85
N ALA A 14 6.03 -3.22 6.75
CA ALA A 14 5.60 -4.16 5.74
C ALA A 14 6.79 -4.93 5.17
N SER A 15 6.56 -6.18 4.79
CA SER A 15 7.56 -7.00 4.13
C SER A 15 6.89 -7.85 3.05
N ILE A 16 7.65 -8.19 2.01
CA ILE A 16 7.23 -9.06 0.94
C ILE A 16 8.04 -10.35 1.03
N ALA A 17 7.35 -11.47 1.20
CA ALA A 17 7.98 -12.78 1.30
C ALA A 17 8.46 -13.27 -0.07
N PRO A 18 9.35 -14.29 -0.14
CA PRO A 18 9.82 -14.83 -1.41
C PRO A 18 8.72 -15.34 -2.33
N ASP A 19 7.59 -15.78 -1.78
CA ASP A 19 6.42 -16.23 -2.55
C ASP A 19 5.54 -15.05 -3.04
N GLY A 20 5.92 -13.81 -2.72
CA GLY A 20 5.18 -12.61 -3.10
C GLY A 20 4.13 -12.18 -2.09
N SER A 21 3.86 -12.96 -1.04
CA SER A 21 2.88 -12.57 -0.04
C SER A 21 3.34 -11.35 0.76
N LEU A 22 2.37 -10.52 1.14
CA LEU A 22 2.62 -9.25 1.83
C LEU A 22 2.21 -9.37 3.29
N HIS A 23 3.13 -9.02 4.17
CA HIS A 23 2.90 -9.01 5.62
C HIS A 23 2.99 -7.58 6.13
N VAL A 24 1.95 -7.14 6.82
CA VAL A 24 1.83 -5.78 7.33
C VAL A 24 1.56 -5.83 8.82
N ARG A 25 2.25 -5.00 9.58
CA ARG A 25 1.97 -4.78 11.00
C ARG A 25 1.63 -3.32 11.18
N VAL A 26 0.51 -3.02 11.84
CA VAL A 26 0.03 -1.66 12.05
C VAL A 26 -0.31 -1.44 13.52
N ARG A 27 0.05 -0.27 14.03
CA ARG A 27 -0.27 0.18 15.38
C ARG A 27 -0.88 1.58 15.30
N CYS A 28 -2.13 1.71 15.74
CA CYS A 28 -2.90 2.97 15.64
C CYS A 28 -3.84 3.17 16.83
N GLY A 29 -3.40 2.81 18.02
CA GLY A 29 -4.17 2.95 19.24
C GLY A 29 -5.11 1.78 19.50
N ASP A 30 -6.12 2.02 20.31
CA ASP A 30 -7.16 1.03 20.62
C ASP A 30 -8.13 0.93 19.44
N PRO A 31 -8.18 -0.19 18.72
CA PRO A 31 -9.09 -0.29 17.58
C PRO A 31 -10.56 -0.32 18.06
N LEU A 32 -11.34 0.60 17.52
CA LEU A 32 -12.77 0.65 17.82
C LEU A 32 -13.52 -0.54 17.22
N ASP A 33 -13.09 -0.96 16.04
CA ASP A 33 -13.62 -2.12 15.32
C ASP A 33 -12.51 -2.70 14.45
N GLU A 34 -12.01 -3.87 14.84
CA GLU A 34 -10.91 -4.52 14.12
C GLU A 34 -11.27 -4.93 12.69
N VAL A 35 -12.54 -5.30 12.46
CA VAL A 35 -12.98 -5.68 11.11
C VAL A 35 -12.91 -4.48 10.16
N VAL A 36 -13.40 -3.33 10.60
CA VAL A 36 -13.37 -2.09 9.83
C VAL A 36 -11.92 -1.64 9.63
N LEU A 37 -11.12 -1.64 10.69
CA LEU A 37 -9.71 -1.24 10.59
C LEU A 37 -8.95 -2.13 9.60
N ARG A 38 -9.14 -3.44 9.67
CA ARG A 38 -8.51 -4.39 8.76
C ARG A 38 -8.91 -4.13 7.32
N SER A 39 -10.17 -3.78 7.08
CA SER A 39 -10.67 -3.42 5.75
C SER A 39 -9.97 -2.17 5.20
N TYR A 40 -9.84 -1.12 5.99
CA TYR A 40 -9.11 0.08 5.60
C TYR A 40 -7.64 -0.22 5.29
N CYS A 41 -7.00 -1.03 6.13
CA CYS A 41 -5.60 -1.40 5.93
C CYS A 41 -5.41 -2.26 4.69
N THR A 42 -6.33 -3.18 4.40
CA THR A 42 -6.32 -3.99 3.18
C THR A 42 -6.42 -3.09 1.94
N GLY A 43 -7.34 -2.13 1.96
CA GLY A 43 -7.48 -1.16 0.87
C GLY A 43 -6.23 -0.32 0.67
N ALA A 44 -5.64 0.17 1.75
CA ALA A 44 -4.40 0.96 1.70
C ALA A 44 -3.23 0.14 1.12
N ALA A 45 -3.08 -1.12 1.53
CA ALA A 45 -2.05 -2.00 1.00
C ALA A 45 -2.24 -2.26 -0.50
N HIS A 46 -3.47 -2.52 -0.93
CA HIS A 46 -3.80 -2.70 -2.34
C HIS A 46 -3.45 -1.46 -3.16
N MET A 47 -3.84 -0.27 -2.69
CA MET A 47 -3.54 0.99 -3.35
C MET A 47 -2.03 1.22 -3.47
N ALA A 48 -1.28 0.95 -2.41
CA ALA A 48 0.17 1.13 -2.41
C ALA A 48 0.87 0.22 -3.43
N LEU A 49 0.47 -1.05 -3.49
CA LEU A 49 1.00 -1.99 -4.48
C LEU A 49 0.71 -1.52 -5.90
N GLY A 50 -0.51 -1.09 -6.17
CA GLY A 50 -0.90 -0.57 -7.49
C GLY A 50 -0.09 0.66 -7.86
N TRP A 51 0.07 1.59 -6.94
CA TRP A 51 0.84 2.81 -7.16
C TRP A 51 2.28 2.53 -7.60
N VAL A 52 2.95 1.65 -6.89
CA VAL A 52 4.35 1.32 -7.21
C VAL A 52 4.47 0.46 -8.47
N ARG A 53 3.54 -0.48 -8.66
CA ARG A 53 3.72 -1.57 -9.64
C ARG A 53 3.05 -1.35 -10.98
N SER A 54 1.87 -0.73 -11.04
CA SER A 54 1.07 -0.80 -12.25
C SER A 54 0.27 0.45 -12.61
N GLU A 55 -0.09 1.31 -11.64
CA GLU A 55 -0.99 2.43 -11.92
C GLU A 55 -0.26 3.60 -12.55
N GLY A 56 -0.82 4.14 -13.62
CA GLY A 56 -0.27 5.31 -14.27
C GLY A 56 -1.07 5.73 -15.49
N VAL A 57 -0.85 6.97 -15.91
CA VAL A 57 -1.47 7.53 -17.11
C VAL A 57 -0.41 7.69 -18.18
N ALA A 58 -0.66 7.16 -19.36
CA ALA A 58 0.23 7.35 -20.50
C ALA A 58 0.06 8.78 -21.03
N ILE A 59 1.18 9.46 -21.27
CA ILE A 59 1.21 10.84 -21.77
C ILE A 59 1.86 10.84 -23.15
N GLY A 60 1.19 11.48 -24.10
CA GLY A 60 1.74 11.65 -25.45
C GLY A 60 2.87 12.68 -25.49
N ASP A 61 3.56 12.76 -26.63
CA ASP A 61 4.70 13.67 -26.82
C ASP A 61 4.32 15.15 -26.65
N ASP A 62 3.06 15.49 -26.89
CA ASP A 62 2.53 16.84 -26.69
C ASP A 62 2.01 17.12 -25.28
N GLY A 63 2.16 16.18 -24.35
CA GLY A 63 1.67 16.30 -23.00
C GLY A 63 0.21 15.90 -22.81
N THR A 64 -0.47 15.42 -23.83
CA THR A 64 -1.88 15.01 -23.76
C THR A 64 -2.00 13.60 -23.18
N PRO A 65 -2.90 13.37 -22.19
CA PRO A 65 -3.18 12.02 -21.73
C PRO A 65 -3.80 11.17 -22.85
N LEU A 66 -3.25 9.98 -23.07
CA LEU A 66 -3.64 9.13 -24.20
C LEU A 66 -4.87 8.28 -23.92
N ASP A 67 -5.00 7.77 -22.70
CA ASP A 67 -6.09 6.89 -22.35
C ASP A 67 -6.46 7.12 -20.88
N LEU A 68 -7.71 7.55 -20.65
CA LEU A 68 -8.22 7.91 -19.34
C LEU A 68 -9.22 6.89 -18.80
N THR A 69 -9.22 5.66 -19.32
CA THR A 69 -10.09 4.62 -18.79
C THR A 69 -9.48 3.95 -17.56
N ILE A 70 -10.33 3.49 -16.66
CA ILE A 70 -9.93 2.73 -15.46
C ILE A 70 -9.08 1.50 -15.85
N ARG A 71 -9.45 0.84 -16.94
CA ARG A 71 -8.76 -0.36 -17.40
C ARG A 71 -7.31 -0.10 -17.76
N SER A 72 -7.06 0.99 -18.48
CA SER A 72 -5.69 1.34 -18.89
C SER A 72 -4.90 2.03 -17.80
N PHE A 73 -5.55 2.55 -16.76
CA PHE A 73 -4.87 3.11 -15.60
C PHE A 73 -4.04 2.06 -14.84
N GLY A 74 -4.45 0.80 -14.86
CA GLY A 74 -3.65 -0.30 -14.32
C GLY A 74 -3.88 -0.62 -12.85
N VAL A 75 -5.08 -0.36 -12.33
CA VAL A 75 -5.45 -0.80 -10.98
C VAL A 75 -5.29 -2.32 -10.90
N LEU A 76 -4.66 -2.81 -9.84
CA LEU A 76 -4.48 -4.24 -9.62
C LEU A 76 -5.84 -4.93 -9.49
N ARG A 77 -6.04 -5.99 -10.28
CA ARG A 77 -7.23 -6.83 -10.14
C ARG A 77 -7.09 -7.71 -8.90
N ALA A 78 -8.21 -8.18 -8.36
CA ALA A 78 -8.20 -9.10 -7.23
C ALA A 78 -7.32 -10.33 -7.49
N VAL A 79 -7.38 -10.87 -8.71
CA VAL A 79 -6.58 -12.05 -9.11
C VAL A 79 -5.07 -11.76 -9.12
N ASP A 80 -4.67 -10.51 -9.30
CA ASP A 80 -3.26 -10.08 -9.34
C ASP A 80 -2.76 -9.59 -7.98
N THR A 81 -3.64 -9.52 -6.98
CA THR A 81 -3.28 -9.07 -5.63
C THR A 81 -2.70 -10.25 -4.86
N PRO A 82 -1.49 -10.11 -4.29
CA PRO A 82 -0.89 -11.20 -3.54
C PRO A 82 -1.64 -11.48 -2.24
N PRO A 83 -1.46 -12.65 -1.65
CA PRO A 83 -1.96 -12.91 -0.30
C PRO A 83 -1.48 -11.83 0.67
N LEU A 84 -2.38 -11.34 1.49
CA LEU A 84 -2.13 -10.21 2.39
C LEU A 84 -2.47 -10.63 3.82
N ASP A 85 -1.47 -10.47 4.70
CA ASP A 85 -1.62 -10.69 6.13
C ASP A 85 -1.42 -9.36 6.85
N ILE A 86 -2.46 -8.92 7.59
CA ILE A 86 -2.40 -7.69 8.37
C ILE A 86 -2.51 -8.02 9.85
N GLU A 87 -1.43 -7.73 10.58
CA GLU A 87 -1.37 -7.86 12.02
C GLU A 87 -1.64 -6.49 12.66
N ILE A 88 -2.69 -6.41 13.48
CA ILE A 88 -3.04 -5.21 14.20
C ILE A 88 -2.46 -5.32 15.61
N GLU A 89 -1.53 -4.42 15.96
CA GLU A 89 -1.03 -4.29 17.32
C GLU A 89 -1.89 -3.29 18.06
N ALA A 90 -2.81 -3.79 18.89
CA ALA A 90 -3.63 -2.93 19.72
C ALA A 90 -2.81 -2.36 20.89
N ASP A 91 -3.10 -1.12 21.25
CA ASP A 91 -2.64 -0.52 22.50
C ASP A 91 -3.79 0.29 23.10
N ASP A 92 -3.58 0.87 24.28
CA ASP A 92 -4.61 1.64 24.99
C ASP A 92 -4.61 3.13 24.66
N GLY A 93 -3.90 3.52 23.60
CA GLY A 93 -3.88 4.89 23.12
C GLY A 93 -5.15 5.28 22.40
N GLU A 94 -5.29 6.59 22.14
CA GLU A 94 -6.38 7.10 21.33
C GLU A 94 -6.40 6.46 19.95
N PRO A 95 -7.56 6.01 19.47
CA PRO A 95 -7.66 5.43 18.14
C PRO A 95 -7.40 6.48 17.05
N VAL A 96 -6.54 6.15 16.10
CA VAL A 96 -6.26 6.97 14.92
C VAL A 96 -6.35 6.11 13.67
N ASN A 97 -6.52 6.73 12.50
CA ASN A 97 -6.57 6.00 11.26
C ASN A 97 -5.18 5.44 10.90
N GLY A 98 -5.09 4.14 10.67
CA GLY A 98 -3.85 3.47 10.30
C GLY A 98 -3.59 3.38 8.80
N SER A 99 -4.51 3.80 7.95
CA SER A 99 -4.40 3.63 6.49
C SER A 99 -3.16 4.30 5.91
N ASP A 100 -2.86 5.53 6.34
CA ASP A 100 -1.72 6.28 5.79
C ASP A 100 -0.39 5.59 6.13
N ALA A 101 -0.27 5.09 7.34
CA ALA A 101 0.93 4.36 7.76
C ALA A 101 1.10 3.07 6.94
N VAL A 102 0.01 2.33 6.74
CA VAL A 102 0.02 1.11 5.94
C VAL A 102 0.37 1.42 4.49
N LEU A 103 -0.24 2.45 3.90
CA LEU A 103 0.06 2.85 2.53
C LEU A 103 1.55 3.17 2.36
N ALA A 104 2.11 3.96 3.25
CA ALA A 104 3.51 4.34 3.20
C ALA A 104 4.44 3.13 3.39
N ALA A 105 4.14 2.26 4.37
CA ALA A 105 4.96 1.09 4.64
C ALA A 105 4.93 0.08 3.48
N VAL A 106 3.78 -0.17 2.90
CA VAL A 106 3.63 -1.10 1.77
C VAL A 106 4.28 -0.52 0.51
N ALA A 107 4.11 0.77 0.24
CA ALA A 107 4.78 1.42 -0.89
C ALA A 107 6.30 1.32 -0.76
N ALA A 108 6.84 1.57 0.43
CA ALA A 108 8.27 1.44 0.70
C ALA A 108 8.76 -0.01 0.50
N ALA A 109 8.03 -0.99 0.99
CA ALA A 109 8.37 -2.40 0.83
C ALA A 109 8.33 -2.83 -0.64
N ALA A 110 7.30 -2.42 -1.38
CA ALA A 110 7.18 -2.71 -2.80
C ALA A 110 8.32 -2.06 -3.59
N TRP A 111 8.65 -0.82 -3.30
CA TRP A 111 9.75 -0.11 -3.92
C TRP A 111 11.09 -0.80 -3.67
N ARG A 112 11.36 -1.15 -2.41
CA ARG A 112 12.56 -1.90 -2.02
C ARG A 112 12.66 -3.23 -2.76
N HIS A 113 11.52 -3.92 -2.90
CA HIS A 113 11.46 -5.21 -3.62
C HIS A 113 11.81 -5.09 -5.10
N THR A 114 11.63 -3.91 -5.70
CA THR A 114 12.06 -3.63 -7.09
C THR A 114 13.54 -3.28 -7.21
N GLY A 115 14.28 -3.24 -6.11
CA GLY A 115 15.65 -2.74 -6.09
C GLY A 115 15.73 -1.22 -6.17
N PHE A 116 14.72 -0.52 -5.64
CA PHE A 116 14.61 0.94 -5.64
C PHE A 116 14.53 1.52 -7.05
N ALA A 117 13.63 0.97 -7.87
CA ALA A 117 13.42 1.45 -9.23
C ALA A 117 13.19 2.97 -9.24
N PRO A 118 13.87 3.71 -10.16
CA PRO A 118 13.82 5.18 -10.15
C PRO A 118 12.50 5.75 -10.67
N VAL A 119 11.69 4.95 -11.34
CA VAL A 119 10.43 5.39 -11.95
C VAL A 119 9.31 4.42 -11.59
N TRP A 120 8.17 4.93 -11.23
CA TRP A 120 6.94 4.19 -11.00
C TRP A 120 5.91 4.55 -12.07
N PRO A 121 5.05 3.61 -12.47
CA PRO A 121 5.02 2.19 -12.12
C PRO A 121 6.14 1.40 -12.81
N VAL A 122 6.61 0.35 -12.12
CA VAL A 122 7.74 -0.43 -12.63
C VAL A 122 7.38 -1.38 -13.76
N THR A 123 6.10 -1.70 -13.93
CA THR A 123 5.63 -2.64 -14.96
C THR A 123 5.14 -1.96 -16.24
N ARG A 124 5.36 -0.67 -16.36
CA ARG A 124 4.98 0.10 -17.57
C ARG A 124 6.16 0.66 -18.30
#